data_b77faf4a2882cdc73349685a50c0b5e9
#
_entry.id   b77faf4a2882cdc73349685a50c0b5e9
#
_cell.length_a   1.000
_cell.length_b   1.000
_cell.length_c   1.000
_cell.angle_alpha   90.00
_cell.angle_beta   90.00
_cell.angle_gamma   90.00
#
_symmetry.space_group_name_H-M   'P 1'
#
loop_
_entity.id
_entity.type
_entity.pdbx_description
1 polymer ?
#
loop_
_entity_poly.entity_id
_entity_poly.type
_entity_poly.pdbx_seq_one_letter_code
_entity_poly.pdbx_strand_id
1 'polypeptide(L)'
;MKRKSTDRKYGKEFFLFLAIMMLTFGVVLRGQNFSQLKSTLIRMKPVYVGAALFLSVFFVAAEGCMICFLLRSVGIIVHVRECVGYSFAGFFFSGITPSASGGQPMQLYYMKRDGIPLPEGTAVLMAVATAYKFVLAVVGMMILLFWQKLLKEHLGGYFFWYIVGLSLNVLLVILLLFVMLRPVLIRHLAEKIIVMAQKCGMKIPKEKWLEKLDGFLDGYRGTVLFFREHKEKILILIVMTFVQRSSAFLLTFLVYLGFGLSGTAMYQILLLQAAIYVAVDMLPVPGAQGITEAMYGKVFLPVFSGQYLVPAMCVTRGVGFYLMLVIGALWVLKIHYKKIGSGRKKACTNA
;
A
#
# COMPACT_ATOMS: atom_id res chain seq x y z
N MET A 1 -0.08 -15.85 27.01
CA MET A 1 1.31 -15.76 26.54
C MET A 1 1.48 -15.35 25.05
N LYS A 2 0.63 -15.76 24.10
CA LYS A 2 0.74 -15.41 22.66
C LYS A 2 0.65 -13.91 22.34
N ARG A 3 -0.05 -13.10 23.13
CA ARG A 3 -0.24 -11.65 22.89
C ARG A 3 1.05 -10.82 23.05
N LYS A 4 1.90 -11.15 24.05
CA LYS A 4 3.20 -10.46 24.28
C LYS A 4 4.23 -10.69 23.16
N SER A 5 4.18 -11.84 22.46
CA SER A 5 5.14 -12.15 21.39
C SER A 5 4.83 -11.37 20.10
N THR A 6 3.54 -11.13 19.82
CA THR A 6 3.10 -10.37 18.64
C THR A 6 3.44 -8.88 18.77
N ASP A 7 3.19 -8.29 19.94
CA ASP A 7 3.52 -6.88 20.23
C ASP A 7 5.04 -6.63 20.15
N ARG A 8 5.85 -7.61 20.59
CA ARG A 8 7.32 -7.54 20.54
C ARG A 8 7.86 -7.65 19.11
N LYS A 9 7.17 -8.36 18.22
CA LYS A 9 7.55 -8.49 16.80
C LYS A 9 7.31 -7.17 16.06
N TYR A 10 6.13 -6.58 16.18
CA TYR A 10 5.81 -5.28 15.55
C TYR A 10 6.69 -4.15 16.10
N GLY A 11 7.08 -4.19 17.37
CA GLY A 11 8.03 -3.25 17.95
C GLY A 11 9.40 -3.32 17.28
N LYS A 12 9.91 -4.52 16.96
CA LYS A 12 11.18 -4.70 16.25
C LYS A 12 11.10 -4.22 14.80
N GLU A 13 10.02 -4.52 14.09
CA GLU A 13 9.79 -4.07 12.71
C GLU A 13 9.67 -2.54 12.64
N PHE A 14 8.99 -1.93 13.61
CA PHE A 14 8.90 -0.46 13.72
C PHE A 14 10.27 0.18 14.03
N PHE A 15 11.06 -0.41 14.91
CA PHE A 15 12.42 0.06 15.21
C PHE A 15 13.34 -0.07 14.00
N LEU A 16 13.27 -1.20 13.28
CA LEU A 16 14.00 -1.40 12.02
C LEU A 16 13.61 -0.35 10.98
N PHE A 17 12.30 -0.09 10.82
CA PHE A 17 11.80 0.96 9.94
C PHE A 17 12.38 2.33 10.30
N LEU A 18 12.35 2.72 11.58
CA LEU A 18 12.92 3.99 12.04
C LEU A 18 14.43 4.07 11.77
N ALA A 19 15.17 2.98 11.98
CA ALA A 19 16.60 2.92 11.72
C ALA A 19 16.90 3.10 10.22
N ILE A 20 16.17 2.40 9.34
CA ILE A 20 16.31 2.56 7.89
C ILE A 20 15.91 3.98 7.46
N MET A 21 14.85 4.53 8.01
CA MET A 21 14.42 5.90 7.75
C MET A 21 15.50 6.91 8.14
N MET A 22 16.06 6.81 9.35
CA MET A 22 17.13 7.71 9.80
C MET A 22 18.38 7.57 8.94
N LEU A 23 18.77 6.33 8.58
CA LEU A 23 19.89 6.08 7.68
C LEU A 23 19.67 6.71 6.31
N THR A 24 18.49 6.51 5.71
CA THR A 24 18.12 7.07 4.41
C THR A 24 18.18 8.59 4.41
N PHE A 25 17.55 9.24 5.41
CA PHE A 25 17.62 10.69 5.53
C PHE A 25 19.02 11.18 5.81
N GLY A 26 19.80 10.48 6.64
CA GLY A 26 21.20 10.80 6.90
C GLY A 26 22.05 10.77 5.62
N VAL A 27 21.84 9.80 4.75
CA VAL A 27 22.54 9.70 3.45
C VAL A 27 22.09 10.77 2.47
N VAL A 28 20.76 10.97 2.33
CA VAL A 28 20.16 11.95 1.39
C VAL A 28 20.53 13.37 1.76
N LEU A 29 20.54 13.69 3.07
CA LEU A 29 20.86 15.03 3.57
C LEU A 29 22.36 15.26 3.77
N ARG A 30 23.18 14.24 3.60
CA ARG A 30 24.65 14.35 3.72
C ARG A 30 25.18 15.31 2.66
N GLY A 31 25.89 16.33 3.10
CA GLY A 31 26.45 17.36 2.23
C GLY A 31 25.45 18.44 1.80
N GLN A 32 24.19 18.40 2.25
CA GLN A 32 23.23 19.45 1.97
C GLN A 32 23.36 20.60 2.97
N ASN A 33 23.24 21.83 2.45
CA ASN A 33 23.16 22.99 3.29
C ASN A 33 21.74 23.13 3.88
N PHE A 34 21.59 22.79 5.18
CA PHE A 34 20.28 22.81 5.85
C PHE A 34 19.61 24.21 5.83
N SER A 35 20.39 25.28 5.85
CA SER A 35 19.86 26.64 5.75
C SER A 35 19.24 26.89 4.37
N GLN A 36 19.91 26.45 3.31
CA GLN A 36 19.41 26.52 1.94
C GLN A 36 18.19 25.61 1.74
N LEU A 37 18.22 24.40 2.26
CA LEU A 37 17.09 23.47 2.22
C LEU A 37 15.86 24.11 2.89
N LYS A 38 16.01 24.61 4.11
CA LYS A 38 14.94 25.29 4.87
C LYS A 38 14.39 26.50 4.10
N SER A 39 15.26 27.37 3.58
CA SER A 39 14.85 28.57 2.84
C SER A 39 14.10 28.21 1.55
N THR A 40 14.52 27.15 0.86
CA THR A 40 13.86 26.67 -0.36
C THR A 40 12.48 26.09 -0.03
N LEU A 41 12.35 25.32 1.05
CA LEU A 41 11.05 24.78 1.49
C LEU A 41 10.06 25.87 1.89
N ILE A 42 10.52 26.92 2.57
CA ILE A 42 9.67 28.05 2.97
C ILE A 42 9.16 28.85 1.78
N ARG A 43 9.93 28.90 0.67
CA ARG A 43 9.53 29.60 -0.56
C ARG A 43 8.45 28.86 -1.35
N MET A 44 8.19 27.60 -1.03
CA MET A 44 7.15 26.83 -1.71
C MET A 44 5.76 27.46 -1.45
N LYS A 45 4.98 27.67 -2.52
CA LYS A 45 3.65 28.29 -2.42
C LYS A 45 2.72 27.42 -1.57
N PRO A 46 2.10 27.93 -0.48
CA PRO A 46 1.31 27.13 0.48
C PRO A 46 0.13 26.38 -0.14
N VAL A 47 -0.48 26.93 -1.19
CA VAL A 47 -1.60 26.30 -1.90
C VAL A 47 -1.21 24.92 -2.45
N TYR A 48 -0.01 24.78 -3.00
CA TYR A 48 0.47 23.48 -3.52
C TYR A 48 0.81 22.50 -2.41
N VAL A 49 1.27 22.99 -1.25
CA VAL A 49 1.47 22.15 -0.06
C VAL A 49 0.15 21.59 0.43
N GLY A 50 -0.89 22.45 0.52
CA GLY A 50 -2.26 22.03 0.87
C GLY A 50 -2.85 21.04 -0.12
N ALA A 51 -2.67 21.28 -1.42
CA ALA A 51 -3.12 20.36 -2.47
C ALA A 51 -2.37 19.00 -2.41
N ALA A 52 -1.06 19.02 -2.16
CA ALA A 52 -0.26 17.81 -1.98
C ALA A 52 -0.74 16.99 -0.76
N LEU A 53 -1.02 17.67 0.36
CA LEU A 53 -1.59 17.04 1.55
C LEU A 53 -2.96 16.42 1.27
N PHE A 54 -3.84 17.14 0.58
CA PHE A 54 -5.15 16.64 0.18
C PHE A 54 -5.02 15.38 -0.69
N LEU A 55 -4.16 15.38 -1.72
CA LEU A 55 -3.93 14.21 -2.58
C LEU A 55 -3.40 13.01 -1.80
N SER A 56 -2.52 13.24 -0.81
CA SER A 56 -1.96 12.17 0.01
C SER A 56 -3.02 11.54 0.93
N VAL A 57 -3.87 12.34 1.55
CA VAL A 57 -5.01 11.85 2.34
C VAL A 57 -6.01 11.14 1.44
N PHE A 58 -6.34 11.73 0.28
CA PHE A 58 -7.20 11.12 -0.72
C PHE A 58 -6.69 9.75 -1.17
N PHE A 59 -5.40 9.62 -1.43
CA PHE A 59 -4.77 8.37 -1.83
C PHE A 59 -5.04 7.23 -0.84
N VAL A 60 -4.87 7.47 0.46
CA VAL A 60 -5.13 6.46 1.49
C VAL A 60 -6.64 6.26 1.69
N ALA A 61 -7.42 7.33 1.72
CA ALA A 61 -8.87 7.24 1.94
C ALA A 61 -9.61 6.57 0.78
N ALA A 62 -9.15 6.75 -0.47
CA ALA A 62 -9.75 6.15 -1.65
C ALA A 62 -9.72 4.61 -1.60
N GLU A 63 -8.67 4.00 -1.03
CA GLU A 63 -8.65 2.54 -0.79
C GLU A 63 -9.78 2.13 0.17
N GLY A 64 -10.03 2.90 1.23
CA GLY A 64 -11.16 2.67 2.13
C GLY A 64 -12.51 2.79 1.42
N CYS A 65 -12.64 3.74 0.50
CA CYS A 65 -13.85 3.86 -0.33
C CYS A 65 -14.04 2.64 -1.24
N MET A 66 -12.96 2.10 -1.84
CA MET A 66 -13.01 0.86 -2.63
C MET A 66 -13.42 -0.34 -1.78
N ILE A 67 -12.85 -0.51 -0.59
CA ILE A 67 -13.23 -1.56 0.35
C ILE A 67 -14.71 -1.45 0.73
N CYS A 68 -15.17 -0.23 1.08
CA CYS A 68 -16.56 0.04 1.42
C CYS A 68 -17.52 -0.29 0.26
N PHE A 69 -17.16 0.13 -0.95
CA PHE A 69 -17.94 -0.13 -2.17
C PHE A 69 -18.10 -1.64 -2.40
N LEU A 70 -17.04 -2.42 -2.33
CA LEU A 70 -17.07 -3.86 -2.54
C LEU A 70 -17.82 -4.60 -1.44
N LEU A 71 -17.61 -4.26 -0.16
CA LEU A 71 -18.34 -4.86 0.97
C LEU A 71 -19.84 -4.62 0.84
N ARG A 72 -20.25 -3.39 0.52
CA ARG A 72 -21.67 -3.07 0.30
C ARG A 72 -22.25 -3.79 -0.92
N SER A 73 -21.46 -3.99 -1.96
CA SER A 73 -21.90 -4.72 -3.15
C SER A 73 -22.23 -6.17 -2.84
N VAL A 74 -21.56 -6.79 -1.87
CA VAL A 74 -21.84 -8.18 -1.42
C VAL A 74 -22.82 -8.23 -0.23
N GLY A 75 -23.54 -7.12 0.03
CA GLY A 75 -24.62 -7.08 1.04
C GLY A 75 -24.14 -6.80 2.47
N ILE A 76 -22.86 -6.49 2.69
CA ILE A 76 -22.34 -6.20 4.03
C ILE A 76 -22.45 -4.68 4.30
N ILE A 77 -23.27 -4.32 5.31
CA ILE A 77 -23.47 -2.93 5.70
C ILE A 77 -22.29 -2.45 6.54
N VAL A 78 -21.54 -1.49 6.00
CA VAL A 78 -20.37 -0.87 6.66
C VAL A 78 -20.38 0.64 6.47
N HIS A 79 -19.79 1.36 7.41
CA HIS A 79 -19.61 2.80 7.29
C HIS A 79 -18.29 3.14 6.58
N VAL A 80 -18.32 4.14 5.69
CA VAL A 80 -17.12 4.62 4.95
C VAL A 80 -15.98 4.96 5.91
N ARG A 81 -16.31 5.58 7.06
CA ARG A 81 -15.31 5.95 8.08
C ARG A 81 -14.56 4.74 8.64
N GLU A 82 -15.21 3.60 8.80
CA GLU A 82 -14.58 2.36 9.27
C GLU A 82 -13.64 1.81 8.20
N CYS A 83 -14.10 1.77 6.95
CA CYS A 83 -13.30 1.31 5.82
C CYS A 83 -12.07 2.20 5.58
N VAL A 84 -12.21 3.52 5.68
CA VAL A 84 -11.07 4.46 5.65
C VAL A 84 -10.10 4.18 6.80
N GLY A 85 -10.61 3.81 7.98
CA GLY A 85 -9.79 3.37 9.10
C GLY A 85 -8.99 2.11 8.82
N TYR A 86 -9.57 1.13 8.12
CA TYR A 86 -8.85 -0.07 7.68
C TYR A 86 -7.72 0.28 6.71
N SER A 87 -7.94 1.23 5.79
CA SER A 87 -6.91 1.68 4.85
C SER A 87 -5.75 2.38 5.56
N PHE A 88 -6.02 3.29 6.50
CA PHE A 88 -4.94 3.92 7.27
C PHE A 88 -4.14 2.91 8.09
N ALA A 89 -4.81 1.93 8.70
CA ALA A 89 -4.13 0.85 9.39
C ALA A 89 -3.31 -0.01 8.42
N GLY A 90 -3.89 -0.37 7.28
CA GLY A 90 -3.19 -1.10 6.21
C GLY A 90 -1.97 -0.37 5.70
N PHE A 91 -2.09 0.92 5.42
CA PHE A 91 -0.99 1.76 4.97
C PHE A 91 0.16 1.81 6.00
N PHE A 92 -0.17 2.00 7.28
CA PHE A 92 0.82 2.00 8.35
C PHE A 92 1.57 0.67 8.44
N PHE A 93 0.85 -0.46 8.51
CA PHE A 93 1.50 -1.76 8.63
C PHE A 93 2.22 -2.18 7.35
N SER A 94 1.75 -1.79 6.17
CA SER A 94 2.48 -1.96 4.90
C SER A 94 3.79 -1.18 4.90
N GLY A 95 3.77 0.06 5.37
CA GLY A 95 4.94 0.92 5.38
C GLY A 95 6.06 0.45 6.30
N ILE A 96 5.74 -0.20 7.42
CA ILE A 96 6.74 -0.68 8.40
C ILE A 96 7.16 -2.13 8.20
N THR A 97 6.51 -2.88 7.30
CA THR A 97 6.84 -4.30 7.07
C THR A 97 7.51 -4.51 5.71
N PRO A 98 8.44 -5.46 5.61
CA PRO A 98 9.07 -5.79 4.33
C PRO A 98 8.04 -6.19 3.28
N SER A 99 8.23 -5.73 2.04
CA SER A 99 7.33 -6.00 0.90
C SER A 99 5.85 -5.69 1.18
N ALA A 100 5.57 -4.72 2.06
CA ALA A 100 4.22 -4.32 2.46
C ALA A 100 3.33 -5.48 2.99
N SER A 101 3.95 -6.56 3.48
CA SER A 101 3.27 -7.82 3.82
C SER A 101 2.32 -7.72 5.02
N GLY A 102 2.48 -6.71 5.88
CA GLY A 102 1.66 -6.52 7.09
C GLY A 102 0.32 -5.82 6.87
N GLY A 103 0.14 -5.12 5.76
CA GLY A 103 -1.04 -4.27 5.54
C GLY A 103 -2.34 -5.05 5.47
N GLN A 104 -2.48 -5.95 4.51
CA GLN A 104 -3.70 -6.74 4.30
C GLN A 104 -4.09 -7.62 5.51
N PRO A 105 -3.17 -8.37 6.15
CA PRO A 105 -3.50 -9.10 7.37
C PRO A 105 -4.03 -8.22 8.48
N MET A 106 -3.52 -7.00 8.63
CA MET A 106 -4.00 -6.06 9.65
C MET A 106 -5.35 -5.44 9.28
N GLN A 107 -5.58 -5.12 8.01
CA GLN A 107 -6.90 -4.71 7.51
C GLN A 107 -7.94 -5.81 7.84
N LEU A 108 -7.64 -7.05 7.47
CA LEU A 108 -8.51 -8.20 7.73
C LEU A 108 -8.75 -8.43 9.24
N TYR A 109 -7.72 -8.22 10.07
CA TYR A 109 -7.85 -8.27 11.53
C TYR A 109 -8.87 -7.24 12.06
N TYR A 110 -8.79 -5.98 11.60
CA TYR A 110 -9.73 -4.94 12.02
C TYR A 110 -11.14 -5.19 11.45
N MET A 111 -11.27 -5.61 10.20
CA MET A 111 -12.54 -6.01 9.58
C MET A 111 -13.23 -7.13 10.38
N LYS A 112 -12.50 -8.21 10.71
CA LYS A 112 -13.02 -9.31 11.55
C LYS A 112 -13.47 -8.82 12.92
N ARG A 113 -12.67 -7.94 13.53
CA ARG A 113 -12.99 -7.39 14.85
C ARG A 113 -14.31 -6.60 14.84
N ASP A 114 -14.59 -5.92 13.75
CA ASP A 114 -15.79 -5.10 13.58
C ASP A 114 -16.98 -5.92 13.01
N GLY A 115 -16.84 -7.26 12.96
CA GLY A 115 -17.93 -8.20 12.64
C GLY A 115 -18.02 -8.59 11.16
N ILE A 116 -17.09 -8.14 10.32
CA ILE A 116 -17.06 -8.53 8.90
C ILE A 116 -16.56 -9.98 8.82
N PRO A 117 -17.27 -10.90 8.14
CA PRO A 117 -16.83 -12.27 8.00
C PRO A 117 -15.50 -12.36 7.26
N LEU A 118 -14.63 -13.28 7.72
CA LEU A 118 -13.27 -13.42 7.17
C LEU A 118 -13.23 -13.78 5.67
N PRO A 119 -14.10 -14.68 5.16
CA PRO A 119 -14.10 -15.06 3.76
C PRO A 119 -14.33 -13.87 2.83
N GLU A 120 -15.40 -13.11 3.08
CA GLU A 120 -15.82 -11.95 2.30
C GLU A 120 -14.78 -10.82 2.40
N GLY A 121 -14.30 -10.55 3.63
CA GLY A 121 -13.23 -9.58 3.84
C GLY A 121 -11.95 -9.93 3.08
N THR A 122 -11.58 -11.21 3.06
CA THR A 122 -10.41 -11.69 2.30
C THR A 122 -10.62 -11.53 0.80
N ALA A 123 -11.79 -11.91 0.26
CA ALA A 123 -12.09 -11.78 -1.16
C ALA A 123 -12.08 -10.31 -1.61
N VAL A 124 -12.66 -9.41 -0.82
CA VAL A 124 -12.64 -7.96 -1.08
C VAL A 124 -11.21 -7.40 -1.09
N LEU A 125 -10.41 -7.71 -0.07
CA LEU A 125 -9.02 -7.22 -0.01
C LEU A 125 -8.17 -7.80 -1.15
N MET A 126 -8.37 -9.06 -1.54
CA MET A 126 -7.70 -9.64 -2.70
C MET A 126 -8.13 -8.97 -4.00
N ALA A 127 -9.42 -8.63 -4.17
CA ALA A 127 -9.88 -7.90 -5.34
C ALA A 127 -9.24 -6.50 -5.43
N VAL A 128 -9.18 -5.76 -4.31
CA VAL A 128 -8.51 -4.44 -4.24
C VAL A 128 -7.03 -4.57 -4.57
N ALA A 129 -6.33 -5.55 -3.99
CA ALA A 129 -4.90 -5.77 -4.27
C ALA A 129 -4.65 -6.14 -5.72
N THR A 130 -5.50 -7.01 -6.30
CA THR A 130 -5.39 -7.41 -7.71
C THR A 130 -5.63 -6.22 -8.63
N ALA A 131 -6.64 -5.39 -8.36
CA ALA A 131 -6.91 -4.18 -9.13
C ALA A 131 -5.73 -3.20 -9.07
N TYR A 132 -5.13 -3.01 -7.89
CA TYR A 132 -3.94 -2.19 -7.73
C TYR A 132 -2.77 -2.67 -8.60
N LYS A 133 -2.42 -3.95 -8.48
CA LYS A 133 -1.31 -4.53 -9.25
C LYS A 133 -1.60 -4.51 -10.75
N PHE A 134 -2.85 -4.78 -11.14
CA PHE A 134 -3.29 -4.71 -12.53
C PHE A 134 -3.13 -3.31 -13.12
N VAL A 135 -3.64 -2.28 -12.45
CA VAL A 135 -3.51 -0.88 -12.90
C VAL A 135 -2.04 -0.49 -13.02
N LEU A 136 -1.21 -0.84 -12.02
CA LEU A 136 0.22 -0.53 -12.05
C LEU A 136 0.95 -1.25 -13.20
N ALA A 137 0.62 -2.51 -13.46
CA ALA A 137 1.17 -3.29 -14.57
C ALA A 137 0.74 -2.71 -15.93
N VAL A 138 -0.54 -2.34 -16.09
CA VAL A 138 -1.05 -1.72 -17.33
C VAL A 138 -0.37 -0.37 -17.57
N VAL A 139 -0.32 0.51 -16.57
CA VAL A 139 0.37 1.80 -16.67
C VAL A 139 1.84 1.60 -17.01
N GLY A 140 2.53 0.68 -16.31
CA GLY A 140 3.92 0.36 -16.61
C GLY A 140 4.12 -0.16 -18.03
N MET A 141 3.25 -1.06 -18.51
CA MET A 141 3.33 -1.56 -19.88
C MET A 141 3.10 -0.45 -20.90
N MET A 142 2.11 0.42 -20.69
CA MET A 142 1.86 1.57 -21.57
C MET A 142 3.06 2.51 -21.63
N ILE A 143 3.69 2.81 -20.49
CA ILE A 143 4.89 3.66 -20.46
C ILE A 143 6.04 2.99 -21.24
N LEU A 144 6.24 1.69 -21.08
CA LEU A 144 7.27 0.95 -21.81
C LEU A 144 7.04 0.97 -23.32
N LEU A 145 5.80 0.83 -23.78
CA LEU A 145 5.47 0.75 -25.20
C LEU A 145 5.51 2.11 -25.90
N PHE A 146 4.98 3.15 -25.25
CA PHE A 146 4.78 4.44 -25.91
C PHE A 146 5.84 5.50 -25.55
N TRP A 147 6.53 5.36 -24.40
CA TRP A 147 7.51 6.34 -23.89
C TRP A 147 8.86 5.71 -23.53
N GLN A 148 9.26 4.65 -24.25
CA GLN A 148 10.53 3.94 -23.99
C GLN A 148 11.75 4.87 -24.05
N LYS A 149 11.76 5.86 -24.97
CA LYS A 149 12.84 6.83 -25.09
C LYS A 149 12.97 7.67 -23.80
N LEU A 150 11.87 8.23 -23.32
CA LEU A 150 11.82 8.99 -22.07
C LEU A 150 12.34 8.15 -20.88
N LEU A 151 11.91 6.88 -20.80
CA LEU A 151 12.38 5.96 -19.76
C LEU A 151 13.89 5.76 -19.79
N LYS A 152 14.47 5.44 -20.96
CA LYS A 152 15.90 5.18 -21.09
C LYS A 152 16.74 6.42 -20.78
N GLU A 153 16.31 7.59 -21.20
CA GLU A 153 17.00 8.86 -20.95
C GLU A 153 17.04 9.21 -19.46
N HIS A 154 15.92 9.04 -18.73
CA HIS A 154 15.82 9.47 -17.33
C HIS A 154 16.22 8.38 -16.33
N LEU A 155 15.90 7.11 -16.59
CA LEU A 155 16.23 6.02 -15.68
C LEU A 155 17.70 5.58 -15.79
N GLY A 156 18.31 5.64 -16.97
CA GLY A 156 19.67 5.15 -17.17
C GLY A 156 19.82 3.70 -16.68
N GLY A 157 20.76 3.44 -15.77
CA GLY A 157 20.98 2.10 -15.19
C GLY A 157 19.77 1.53 -14.39
N TYR A 158 18.86 2.37 -13.92
CA TYR A 158 17.64 1.91 -13.24
C TYR A 158 16.57 1.36 -14.22
N PHE A 159 16.77 1.48 -15.54
CA PHE A 159 15.87 0.89 -16.53
C PHE A 159 15.74 -0.64 -16.37
N PHE A 160 16.83 -1.31 -16.05
CA PHE A 160 16.80 -2.75 -15.72
C PHE A 160 15.85 -3.06 -14.54
N TRP A 161 15.94 -2.28 -13.46
CA TRP A 161 15.07 -2.45 -12.29
C TRP A 161 13.60 -2.15 -12.60
N TYR A 162 13.35 -1.21 -13.52
CA TYR A 162 12.00 -0.96 -14.03
C TYR A 162 11.43 -2.19 -14.74
N ILE A 163 12.19 -2.84 -15.62
CA ILE A 163 11.76 -4.05 -16.31
C ILE A 163 11.53 -5.20 -15.32
N VAL A 164 12.42 -5.39 -14.36
CA VAL A 164 12.27 -6.40 -13.31
C VAL A 164 11.00 -6.13 -12.48
N GLY A 165 10.80 -4.89 -12.03
CA GLY A 165 9.62 -4.50 -11.26
C GLY A 165 8.33 -4.69 -12.05
N LEU A 166 8.29 -4.31 -13.32
CA LEU A 166 7.14 -4.53 -14.21
C LEU A 166 6.84 -6.03 -14.37
N SER A 167 7.87 -6.83 -14.66
CA SER A 167 7.71 -8.29 -14.82
C SER A 167 7.17 -8.95 -13.56
N LEU A 168 7.69 -8.57 -12.39
CA LEU A 168 7.20 -9.05 -11.10
C LEU A 168 5.76 -8.62 -10.81
N ASN A 169 5.38 -7.38 -11.16
CA ASN A 169 4.00 -6.93 -11.03
C ASN A 169 3.05 -7.73 -11.93
N VAL A 170 3.41 -7.97 -13.19
CA VAL A 170 2.61 -8.80 -14.12
C VAL A 170 2.49 -10.23 -13.59
N LEU A 171 3.59 -10.85 -13.18
CA LEU A 171 3.61 -12.19 -12.60
C LEU A 171 2.69 -12.27 -11.36
N LEU A 172 2.75 -11.26 -10.48
CA LEU A 172 1.91 -11.22 -9.29
C LEU A 172 0.43 -11.04 -9.63
N VAL A 173 0.08 -10.26 -10.66
CA VAL A 173 -1.31 -10.16 -11.14
C VAL A 173 -1.82 -11.53 -11.57
N ILE A 174 -1.04 -12.24 -12.39
CA ILE A 174 -1.40 -13.59 -12.86
C ILE A 174 -1.56 -14.54 -11.66
N LEU A 175 -0.64 -14.49 -10.70
CA LEU A 175 -0.69 -15.33 -9.50
C LEU A 175 -1.91 -15.01 -8.63
N LEU A 176 -2.22 -13.74 -8.38
CA LEU A 176 -3.38 -13.32 -7.59
C LEU A 176 -4.69 -13.73 -8.25
N LEU A 177 -4.82 -13.54 -9.57
CA LEU A 177 -5.97 -13.99 -10.33
C LEU A 177 -6.10 -15.53 -10.29
N PHE A 178 -5.00 -16.25 -10.45
CA PHE A 178 -4.99 -17.70 -10.39
C PHE A 178 -5.44 -18.22 -9.01
N VAL A 179 -4.88 -17.66 -7.92
CA VAL A 179 -5.25 -18.01 -6.54
C VAL A 179 -6.72 -17.65 -6.27
N MET A 180 -7.14 -16.46 -6.71
CA MET A 180 -8.51 -15.98 -6.51
C MET A 180 -9.55 -16.85 -7.21
N LEU A 181 -9.25 -17.32 -8.44
CA LEU A 181 -10.19 -18.08 -9.26
C LEU A 181 -10.13 -19.60 -9.00
N ARG A 182 -9.14 -20.09 -8.25
CA ARG A 182 -8.92 -21.53 -7.99
C ARG A 182 -8.89 -21.87 -6.50
N PRO A 183 -9.99 -21.65 -5.75
CA PRO A 183 -10.05 -21.95 -4.31
C PRO A 183 -9.76 -23.41 -3.97
N VAL A 184 -10.06 -24.34 -4.88
CA VAL A 184 -9.74 -25.77 -4.74
C VAL A 184 -8.23 -26.01 -4.57
N LEU A 185 -7.38 -25.21 -5.23
CA LEU A 185 -5.93 -25.30 -5.07
C LEU A 185 -5.50 -24.97 -3.64
N ILE A 186 -6.13 -23.94 -3.05
CA ILE A 186 -5.85 -23.53 -1.65
C ILE A 186 -6.17 -24.70 -0.70
N ARG A 187 -7.27 -25.39 -0.93
CA ARG A 187 -7.67 -26.58 -0.16
C ARG A 187 -6.61 -27.68 -0.24
N HIS A 188 -6.18 -28.05 -1.45
CA HIS A 188 -5.16 -29.08 -1.64
C HIS A 188 -3.81 -28.71 -1.02
N LEU A 189 -3.39 -27.44 -1.16
CA LEU A 189 -2.15 -26.97 -0.54
C LEU A 189 -2.24 -26.99 0.99
N ALA A 190 -3.33 -26.54 1.56
CA ALA A 190 -3.57 -26.58 3.01
C ALA A 190 -3.59 -28.03 3.53
N GLU A 191 -4.22 -28.94 2.81
CA GLU A 191 -4.23 -30.37 3.17
C GLU A 191 -2.81 -30.97 3.17
N LYS A 192 -2.01 -30.69 2.13
CA LYS A 192 -0.60 -31.12 2.08
C LYS A 192 0.22 -30.55 3.23
N ILE A 193 0.02 -29.25 3.57
CA ILE A 193 0.73 -28.61 4.68
C ILE A 193 0.34 -29.26 6.02
N ILE A 194 -0.93 -29.53 6.25
CA ILE A 194 -1.41 -30.19 7.47
C ILE A 194 -0.81 -31.60 7.59
N VAL A 195 -0.81 -32.39 6.51
CA VAL A 195 -0.21 -33.72 6.49
C VAL A 195 1.29 -33.67 6.75
N MET A 196 2.00 -32.69 6.15
CA MET A 196 3.44 -32.53 6.40
C MET A 196 3.74 -32.10 7.83
N ALA A 197 2.91 -31.21 8.40
CA ALA A 197 3.03 -30.80 9.80
C ALA A 197 2.75 -31.97 10.79
N GLN A 198 1.80 -32.86 10.47
CA GLN A 198 1.55 -34.09 11.25
C GLN A 198 2.76 -35.03 11.17
N LYS A 199 3.38 -35.18 9.99
CA LYS A 199 4.62 -35.99 9.84
C LYS A 199 5.80 -35.41 10.65
N CYS A 200 5.82 -34.08 10.87
CA CYS A 200 6.79 -33.40 11.73
C CYS A 200 6.45 -33.49 13.24
N GLY A 201 5.50 -34.33 13.65
CA GLY A 201 5.13 -34.57 15.05
C GLY A 201 4.13 -33.58 15.66
N MET A 202 3.57 -32.66 14.85
CA MET A 202 2.54 -31.74 15.33
C MET A 202 1.16 -32.44 15.42
N LYS A 203 0.55 -32.44 16.61
CA LYS A 203 -0.81 -32.99 16.83
C LYS A 203 -1.87 -32.01 16.33
N ILE A 204 -2.09 -31.97 15.00
CA ILE A 204 -3.10 -31.13 14.38
C ILE A 204 -4.33 -31.98 14.06
N PRO A 205 -5.54 -31.65 14.58
CA PRO A 205 -6.77 -32.36 14.23
C PRO A 205 -7.19 -32.00 12.78
N LYS A 206 -6.78 -32.85 11.81
CA LYS A 206 -6.92 -32.63 10.36
C LYS A 206 -8.36 -32.31 9.99
N GLU A 207 -9.32 -33.12 10.43
CA GLU A 207 -10.74 -33.00 10.08
C GLU A 207 -11.33 -31.65 10.51
N LYS A 208 -11.10 -31.25 11.74
CA LYS A 208 -11.60 -29.97 12.29
C LYS A 208 -11.01 -28.75 11.56
N TRP A 209 -9.75 -28.85 11.10
CA TRP A 209 -9.12 -27.76 10.34
C TRP A 209 -9.62 -27.71 8.91
N LEU A 210 -9.86 -28.86 8.29
CA LEU A 210 -10.42 -28.93 6.93
C LEU A 210 -11.87 -28.47 6.90
N GLU A 211 -12.70 -28.85 7.84
CA GLU A 211 -14.07 -28.37 7.99
C GLU A 211 -14.14 -26.84 8.10
N LYS A 212 -13.29 -26.24 8.95
CA LYS A 212 -13.18 -24.78 9.06
C LYS A 212 -12.69 -24.12 7.77
N LEU A 213 -11.76 -24.76 7.07
CA LEU A 213 -11.25 -24.28 5.82
C LEU A 213 -12.32 -24.37 4.71
N ASP A 214 -13.08 -25.47 4.65
CA ASP A 214 -14.13 -25.64 3.69
C ASP A 214 -15.24 -24.58 3.89
N GLY A 215 -15.69 -24.33 5.12
CA GLY A 215 -16.61 -23.24 5.42
C GLY A 215 -16.08 -21.84 5.07
N PHE A 216 -14.77 -21.62 5.26
CA PHE A 216 -14.13 -20.38 4.80
C PHE A 216 -14.11 -20.27 3.27
N LEU A 217 -13.75 -21.36 2.59
CA LEU A 217 -13.64 -21.38 1.13
C LEU A 217 -15.00 -21.22 0.44
N ASP A 218 -16.08 -21.72 1.04
CA ASP A 218 -17.43 -21.56 0.49
C ASP A 218 -17.87 -20.09 0.50
N GLY A 219 -17.72 -19.37 1.63
CA GLY A 219 -18.00 -17.94 1.70
C GLY A 219 -17.10 -17.10 0.77
N TYR A 220 -15.81 -17.45 0.70
CA TYR A 220 -14.86 -16.82 -0.21
C TYR A 220 -15.27 -17.03 -1.67
N ARG A 221 -15.61 -18.27 -2.05
CA ARG A 221 -16.03 -18.63 -3.40
C ARG A 221 -17.31 -17.91 -3.81
N GLY A 222 -18.29 -17.81 -2.90
CA GLY A 222 -19.52 -17.06 -3.13
C GLY A 222 -19.24 -15.60 -3.50
N THR A 223 -18.37 -14.94 -2.75
CA THR A 223 -17.97 -13.53 -3.02
C THR A 223 -17.21 -13.39 -4.33
N VAL A 224 -16.30 -14.31 -4.66
CA VAL A 224 -15.55 -14.29 -5.93
C VAL A 224 -16.48 -14.53 -7.11
N LEU A 225 -17.44 -15.45 -7.01
CA LEU A 225 -18.43 -15.69 -8.03
C LEU A 225 -19.31 -14.46 -8.25
N PHE A 226 -19.76 -13.81 -7.18
CA PHE A 226 -20.48 -12.54 -7.28
C PHE A 226 -19.71 -11.50 -8.09
N PHE A 227 -18.41 -11.30 -7.82
CA PHE A 227 -17.60 -10.36 -8.61
C PHE A 227 -17.40 -10.78 -10.05
N ARG A 228 -17.37 -12.08 -10.34
CA ARG A 228 -17.27 -12.61 -11.69
C ARG A 228 -18.55 -12.36 -12.50
N GLU A 229 -19.71 -12.46 -11.86
CA GLU A 229 -21.02 -12.20 -12.46
C GLU A 229 -21.27 -10.68 -12.62
N HIS A 230 -20.78 -9.86 -11.69
CA HIS A 230 -20.96 -8.41 -11.67
C HIS A 230 -19.70 -7.69 -12.14
N LYS A 231 -19.35 -7.85 -13.43
CA LYS A 231 -18.14 -7.27 -14.02
C LYS A 231 -18.10 -5.73 -13.93
N GLU A 232 -19.28 -5.08 -13.90
CA GLU A 232 -19.40 -3.64 -13.73
C GLU A 232 -18.81 -3.17 -12.38
N LYS A 233 -18.90 -3.96 -11.32
CA LYS A 233 -18.31 -3.63 -10.01
C LYS A 233 -16.78 -3.69 -10.09
N ILE A 234 -16.24 -4.65 -10.82
CA ILE A 234 -14.79 -4.77 -11.04
C ILE A 234 -14.29 -3.63 -11.94
N LEU A 235 -15.03 -3.23 -12.96
CA LEU A 235 -14.68 -2.09 -13.79
C LEU A 235 -14.64 -0.80 -12.97
N ILE A 236 -15.66 -0.54 -12.14
CA ILE A 236 -15.68 0.60 -11.22
C ILE A 236 -14.46 0.57 -10.29
N LEU A 237 -14.14 -0.60 -9.71
CA LEU A 237 -12.95 -0.77 -8.87
C LEU A 237 -11.65 -0.40 -9.61
N ILE A 238 -11.49 -0.84 -10.87
CA ILE A 238 -10.32 -0.52 -11.69
C ILE A 238 -10.23 0.99 -11.94
N VAL A 239 -11.35 1.66 -12.26
CA VAL A 239 -11.40 3.11 -12.46
C VAL A 239 -11.05 3.85 -11.16
N MET A 240 -11.64 3.46 -10.03
CA MET A 240 -11.32 4.03 -8.72
C MET A 240 -9.83 3.86 -8.39
N THR A 241 -9.26 2.70 -8.67
CA THR A 241 -7.85 2.40 -8.47
C THR A 241 -6.96 3.26 -9.38
N PHE A 242 -7.33 3.44 -10.64
CA PHE A 242 -6.60 4.31 -11.58
C PHE A 242 -6.58 5.76 -11.09
N VAL A 243 -7.72 6.30 -10.65
CA VAL A 243 -7.82 7.66 -10.08
C VAL A 243 -6.96 7.76 -8.81
N GLN A 244 -7.01 6.77 -7.93
CA GLN A 244 -6.19 6.72 -6.72
C GLN A 244 -4.70 6.74 -7.06
N ARG A 245 -4.24 5.94 -8.02
CA ARG A 245 -2.81 5.90 -8.41
C ARG A 245 -2.37 7.20 -9.08
N SER A 246 -3.21 7.75 -9.94
CA SER A 246 -2.97 9.03 -10.58
C SER A 246 -2.78 10.16 -9.57
N SER A 247 -3.49 10.16 -8.44
CA SER A 247 -3.29 11.15 -7.38
C SER A 247 -1.88 11.10 -6.77
N ALA A 248 -1.32 9.90 -6.61
CA ALA A 248 0.05 9.74 -6.12
C ALA A 248 1.11 10.22 -7.14
N PHE A 249 0.85 10.02 -8.44
CA PHE A 249 1.74 10.54 -9.49
C PHE A 249 1.66 12.05 -9.60
N LEU A 250 0.44 12.61 -9.49
CA LEU A 250 0.18 14.04 -9.54
C LEU A 250 0.85 14.82 -8.40
N LEU A 251 1.09 14.18 -7.26
CA LEU A 251 1.75 14.78 -6.11
C LEU A 251 3.09 15.43 -6.49
N THR A 252 3.94 14.73 -7.25
CA THR A 252 5.24 15.23 -7.67
C THR A 252 5.10 16.44 -8.61
N PHE A 253 4.08 16.45 -9.48
CA PHE A 253 3.80 17.61 -10.32
C PHE A 253 3.33 18.84 -9.52
N LEU A 254 2.51 18.64 -8.50
CA LEU A 254 2.13 19.74 -7.58
C LEU A 254 3.34 20.31 -6.84
N VAL A 255 4.27 19.46 -6.43
CA VAL A 255 5.53 19.91 -5.82
C VAL A 255 6.37 20.71 -6.82
N TYR A 256 6.44 20.27 -8.08
CA TYR A 256 7.12 20.99 -9.18
C TYR A 256 6.54 22.41 -9.36
N LEU A 257 5.21 22.51 -9.45
CA LEU A 257 4.54 23.82 -9.55
C LEU A 257 4.70 24.67 -8.28
N GLY A 258 4.74 24.01 -7.11
CA GLY A 258 4.92 24.66 -5.82
C GLY A 258 6.22 25.43 -5.69
N PHE A 259 7.29 24.96 -6.34
CA PHE A 259 8.57 25.66 -6.46
C PHE A 259 8.60 26.72 -7.56
N GLY A 260 7.50 26.92 -8.29
CA GLY A 260 7.41 27.89 -9.39
C GLY A 260 8.15 27.44 -10.63
N LEU A 261 8.44 26.16 -10.77
CA LEU A 261 9.13 25.59 -11.93
C LEU A 261 8.17 25.49 -13.13
N SER A 262 8.72 25.66 -14.35
CA SER A 262 8.02 25.56 -15.62
C SER A 262 8.98 24.95 -16.66
N GLY A 263 8.42 24.49 -17.78
CA GLY A 263 9.22 23.96 -18.90
C GLY A 263 9.16 22.43 -19.04
N THR A 264 8.83 21.67 -17.98
CA THR A 264 8.59 20.22 -18.11
C THR A 264 7.09 19.94 -18.16
N ALA A 265 6.66 19.21 -19.17
CA ALA A 265 5.24 18.89 -19.34
C ALA A 265 4.72 17.99 -18.21
N MET A 266 3.48 18.21 -17.78
CA MET A 266 2.83 17.44 -16.72
C MET A 266 2.93 15.93 -16.95
N TYR A 267 2.61 15.46 -18.16
CA TYR A 267 2.63 14.03 -18.48
C TYR A 267 4.01 13.39 -18.26
N GLN A 268 5.11 14.11 -18.56
CA GLN A 268 6.46 13.58 -18.32
C GLN A 268 6.72 13.33 -16.84
N ILE A 269 6.36 14.27 -15.98
CA ILE A 269 6.52 14.13 -14.52
C ILE A 269 5.68 12.98 -13.99
N LEU A 270 4.41 12.85 -14.45
CA LEU A 270 3.53 11.76 -14.04
C LEU A 270 4.07 10.39 -14.48
N LEU A 271 4.53 10.27 -15.73
CA LEU A 271 5.08 9.02 -16.27
C LEU A 271 6.38 8.62 -15.55
N LEU A 272 7.27 9.56 -15.26
CA LEU A 272 8.50 9.31 -14.52
C LEU A 272 8.20 8.88 -13.07
N GLN A 273 7.23 9.52 -12.43
CA GLN A 273 6.81 9.12 -11.08
C GLN A 273 6.17 7.74 -11.08
N ALA A 274 5.31 7.43 -12.06
CA ALA A 274 4.74 6.10 -12.23
C ALA A 274 5.81 5.04 -12.48
N ALA A 275 6.84 5.37 -13.28
CA ALA A 275 7.96 4.46 -13.54
C ALA A 275 8.74 4.12 -12.27
N ILE A 276 8.96 5.09 -11.37
CA ILE A 276 9.58 4.81 -10.06
C ILE A 276 8.68 3.85 -9.26
N TYR A 277 7.37 4.09 -9.18
CA TYR A 277 6.45 3.20 -8.47
C TYR A 277 6.51 1.78 -9.03
N VAL A 278 6.47 1.61 -10.36
CA VAL A 278 6.57 0.28 -11.02
C VAL A 278 7.87 -0.44 -10.64
N ALA A 279 8.99 0.30 -10.62
CA ALA A 279 10.30 -0.28 -10.35
C ALA A 279 10.46 -0.73 -8.88
N VAL A 280 9.90 0.03 -7.92
CA VAL A 280 10.19 -0.19 -6.48
C VAL A 280 9.11 -0.96 -5.73
N ASP A 281 7.91 -1.12 -6.32
CA ASP A 281 6.72 -1.66 -5.66
C ASP A 281 6.91 -3.09 -5.08
N MET A 282 7.75 -3.91 -5.72
CA MET A 282 8.01 -5.30 -5.32
C MET A 282 9.28 -5.49 -4.49
N LEU A 283 10.00 -4.42 -4.17
CA LEU A 283 11.27 -4.54 -3.45
C LEU A 283 11.05 -4.92 -1.98
N PRO A 284 11.87 -5.84 -1.43
CA PRO A 284 11.68 -6.37 -0.07
C PRO A 284 12.19 -5.42 1.02
N VAL A 285 12.04 -4.11 0.84
CA VAL A 285 12.45 -3.09 1.80
C VAL A 285 11.20 -2.39 2.36
N PRO A 286 11.09 -2.16 3.68
CA PRO A 286 9.96 -1.44 4.26
C PRO A 286 9.79 -0.07 3.62
N GLY A 287 8.59 0.18 3.05
CA GLY A 287 8.29 1.43 2.33
C GLY A 287 9.16 1.73 1.12
N ALA A 288 9.91 0.74 0.60
CA ALA A 288 10.92 0.87 -0.47
C ALA A 288 11.93 2.01 -0.21
N GLN A 289 12.25 2.25 1.08
CA GLN A 289 13.14 3.35 1.53
C GLN A 289 14.56 3.17 0.99
N GLY A 290 15.24 4.28 0.76
CA GLY A 290 16.59 4.32 0.18
C GLY A 290 16.57 4.17 -1.32
N ILE A 291 15.94 3.13 -1.86
CA ILE A 291 15.90 2.86 -3.30
C ILE A 291 14.99 3.85 -4.02
N THR A 292 13.83 4.16 -3.45
CA THR A 292 12.92 5.18 -4.00
C THR A 292 13.60 6.55 -4.05
N GLU A 293 14.28 6.94 -2.99
CA GLU A 293 15.00 8.21 -2.89
C GLU A 293 16.17 8.26 -3.88
N ALA A 294 16.94 7.17 -4.01
CA ALA A 294 18.04 7.09 -4.99
C ALA A 294 17.52 7.17 -6.42
N MET A 295 16.45 6.45 -6.75
CA MET A 295 15.82 6.55 -8.07
C MET A 295 15.23 7.93 -8.32
N TYR A 296 14.54 8.52 -7.33
CA TYR A 296 13.99 9.87 -7.45
C TYR A 296 15.11 10.88 -7.78
N GLY A 297 16.21 10.81 -7.02
CA GLY A 297 17.37 11.67 -7.23
C GLY A 297 17.97 11.59 -8.65
N LYS A 298 17.99 10.39 -9.25
CA LYS A 298 18.50 10.20 -10.63
C LYS A 298 17.47 10.59 -11.69
N VAL A 299 16.25 10.11 -11.55
CA VAL A 299 15.17 10.24 -12.54
C VAL A 299 14.74 11.69 -12.69
N PHE A 300 14.65 12.42 -11.58
CA PHE A 300 14.17 13.80 -11.54
C PHE A 300 15.28 14.85 -11.57
N LEU A 301 16.56 14.46 -11.64
CA LEU A 301 17.66 15.41 -11.76
C LEU A 301 17.53 16.35 -12.97
N PRO A 302 17.09 15.89 -14.17
CA PRO A 302 16.86 16.78 -15.31
C PRO A 302 15.60 17.66 -15.18
N VAL A 303 14.64 17.27 -14.33
CA VAL A 303 13.35 17.96 -14.15
C VAL A 303 13.44 19.05 -13.09
N PHE A 304 14.07 18.72 -11.95
CA PHE A 304 14.33 19.67 -10.88
C PHE A 304 15.78 20.15 -10.99
N SER A 305 15.99 21.45 -11.07
CA SER A 305 17.36 21.99 -10.96
C SER A 305 17.99 21.58 -9.63
N GLY A 306 19.33 21.48 -9.55
CA GLY A 306 20.02 20.88 -8.40
C GLY A 306 19.59 21.39 -7.02
N GLN A 307 19.26 22.68 -6.90
CA GLN A 307 18.79 23.29 -5.65
C GLN A 307 17.38 22.84 -5.22
N TYR A 308 16.51 22.38 -6.15
CA TYR A 308 15.13 21.97 -5.84
C TYR A 308 14.95 20.45 -5.74
N LEU A 309 15.90 19.65 -6.23
CA LEU A 309 15.77 18.19 -6.30
C LEU A 309 15.57 17.58 -4.90
N VAL A 310 16.44 17.88 -3.95
CA VAL A 310 16.35 17.35 -2.59
C VAL A 310 15.14 17.91 -1.83
N PRO A 311 14.86 19.23 -1.87
CA PRO A 311 13.62 19.78 -1.33
C PRO A 311 12.37 19.12 -1.90
N ALA A 312 12.29 18.90 -3.22
CA ALA A 312 11.14 18.26 -3.87
C ALA A 312 10.97 16.82 -3.40
N MET A 313 12.06 16.06 -3.31
CA MET A 313 12.05 14.70 -2.77
C MET A 313 11.57 14.67 -1.32
N CYS A 314 12.07 15.59 -0.46
CA CYS A 314 11.64 15.71 0.94
C CYS A 314 10.14 16.01 1.06
N VAL A 315 9.60 16.90 0.23
CA VAL A 315 8.15 17.21 0.26
C VAL A 315 7.34 16.01 -0.27
N THR A 316 7.71 15.45 -1.42
CA THR A 316 6.99 14.34 -2.04
C THR A 316 6.93 13.13 -1.10
N ARG A 317 8.06 12.73 -0.50
CA ARG A 317 8.12 11.62 0.44
C ARG A 317 7.58 11.99 1.81
N GLY A 318 7.86 13.20 2.29
CA GLY A 318 7.39 13.72 3.57
C GLY A 318 5.88 13.72 3.67
N VAL A 319 5.21 14.31 2.69
CA VAL A 319 3.74 14.42 2.67
C VAL A 319 3.10 13.12 2.16
N GLY A 320 3.62 12.53 1.07
CA GLY A 320 3.00 11.36 0.42
C GLY A 320 3.19 10.05 1.18
N PHE A 321 4.22 9.92 1.99
CA PHE A 321 4.53 8.68 2.69
C PHE A 321 4.66 8.85 4.20
N TYR A 322 5.63 9.62 4.68
CA TYR A 322 5.94 9.67 6.13
C TYR A 322 4.82 10.29 6.97
N LEU A 323 4.21 11.37 6.50
CA LEU A 323 3.09 12.00 7.20
C LEU A 323 1.87 11.05 7.23
N MET A 324 1.58 10.37 6.14
CA MET A 324 0.49 9.39 6.08
C MET A 324 0.75 8.20 7.03
N LEU A 325 2.01 7.80 7.17
CA LEU A 325 2.41 6.79 8.17
C LEU A 325 2.13 7.25 9.61
N VAL A 326 2.46 8.50 9.94
CA VAL A 326 2.18 9.09 11.26
C VAL A 326 0.68 9.13 11.51
N ILE A 327 -0.11 9.59 10.53
CA ILE A 327 -1.58 9.61 10.63
C ILE A 327 -2.13 8.18 10.83
N GLY A 328 -1.62 7.20 10.07
CA GLY A 328 -1.97 5.79 10.23
C GLY A 328 -1.63 5.24 11.62
N ALA A 329 -0.44 5.56 12.15
CA ALA A 329 -0.04 5.19 13.50
C ALA A 329 -0.99 5.77 14.56
N LEU A 330 -1.31 7.07 14.45
CA LEU A 330 -2.25 7.74 15.36
C LEU A 330 -3.65 7.11 15.29
N TRP A 331 -4.08 6.74 14.09
CA TRP A 331 -5.36 6.05 13.90
C TRP A 331 -5.37 4.66 14.56
N VAL A 332 -4.31 3.87 14.38
CA VAL A 332 -4.13 2.57 15.02
C VAL A 332 -4.14 2.69 16.55
N LEU A 333 -3.41 3.66 17.10
CA LEU A 333 -3.41 3.97 18.53
C LEU A 333 -4.82 4.31 19.04
N LYS A 334 -5.54 5.22 18.36
CA LYS A 334 -6.91 5.61 18.73
C LYS A 334 -7.86 4.40 18.78
N ILE A 335 -7.79 3.51 17.80
CA ILE A 335 -8.61 2.30 17.76
C ILE A 335 -8.24 1.37 18.93
N HIS A 336 -6.98 1.27 19.28
CA HIS A 336 -6.50 0.42 20.39
C HIS A 336 -6.97 0.94 21.74
N TYR A 337 -6.84 2.24 22.00
CA TYR A 337 -7.25 2.87 23.25
C TYR A 337 -8.76 2.92 23.44
N LYS A 338 -9.56 3.12 22.40
CA LYS A 338 -11.03 3.10 22.49
C LYS A 338 -11.57 1.79 23.08
N LYS A 339 -10.88 0.67 22.84
CA LYS A 339 -11.27 -0.66 23.34
C LYS A 339 -10.95 -0.85 24.84
N ILE A 340 -9.87 -0.25 25.32
CA ILE A 340 -9.51 -0.31 26.76
C ILE A 340 -10.57 0.41 27.59
N GLY A 341 -11.07 1.56 27.12
CA GLY A 341 -12.15 2.32 27.77
C GLY A 341 -13.51 1.61 27.75
N SER A 342 -13.85 0.91 26.65
CA SER A 342 -15.12 0.17 26.53
C SER A 342 -15.13 -1.12 27.36
N GLY A 343 -13.98 -1.81 27.47
CA GLY A 343 -13.84 -3.00 28.32
C GLY A 343 -13.94 -2.67 29.81
N ARG A 344 -13.43 -1.51 30.24
CA ARG A 344 -13.58 -1.02 31.63
C ARG A 344 -15.04 -0.67 31.95
N LYS A 345 -15.78 -0.04 31.04
CA LYS A 345 -17.21 0.28 31.26
C LYS A 345 -18.07 -0.99 31.40
N LYS A 346 -17.83 -2.05 30.63
CA LYS A 346 -18.55 -3.32 30.75
C LYS A 346 -18.20 -4.07 32.03
N ALA A 347 -16.99 -3.94 32.56
CA ALA A 347 -16.63 -4.55 33.87
C ALA A 347 -17.23 -3.82 35.05
N CYS A 348 -17.47 -2.50 34.97
CA CYS A 348 -18.13 -1.72 36.01
C CYS A 348 -19.66 -1.79 35.99
N THR A 349 -20.29 -2.31 34.93
CA THR A 349 -21.76 -2.47 34.84
C THR A 349 -22.21 -3.87 35.26
N ASN A 350 -21.28 -4.82 35.38
CA ASN A 350 -21.51 -6.18 35.82
C ASN A 350 -20.98 -6.48 37.25
N ALA A 351 -20.54 -5.47 37.98
CA ALA A 351 -20.20 -5.49 39.39
C ALA A 351 -21.22 -4.64 40.17
#